data_781da1e14c58756e56bbcdacf10f4049
#
_entry.id   781da1e14c58756e56bbcdacf10f4049
#
_cell.length_a   1.000
_cell.length_b   1.000
_cell.length_c   1.000
_cell.angle_alpha   90.00
_cell.angle_beta   90.00
_cell.angle_gamma   90.00
#
_symmetry.space_group_name_H-M   'P 1'
#
loop_
_entity.id
_entity.type
_entity.pdbx_description
1 polymer ?
#
loop_
_entity_poly.entity_id
_entity_poly.type
_entity_poly.pdbx_seq_one_letter_code
_entity_poly.pdbx_strand_id
1 'polypeptide(L)'
;MPLTYYSTAPAFKAALLTALQARTGLSGVTVSYGVPLGGPRESITLADISGSQQFAALGALRKDETYVLDVYVSVLREGNQAKECSERCFALAAEIEDELRTNVTMTGTVRVAELLSPFQLEEYASDQARQSVLTLGIQATERI
;
A
#
# COMPACT_ATOMS: atom_id res chain seq x y z
N MET A 1 -6.75 -14.87 21.63
CA MET A 1 -5.93 -15.10 20.45
C MET A 1 -6.72 -14.75 19.21
N PRO A 2 -6.23 -13.85 18.38
CA PRO A 2 -6.95 -13.54 17.15
C PRO A 2 -7.01 -14.77 16.24
N LEU A 3 -8.07 -14.84 15.43
CA LEU A 3 -8.18 -15.90 14.48
C LEU A 3 -7.00 -15.83 13.50
N THR A 4 -6.39 -16.98 13.28
CA THR A 4 -5.36 -17.13 12.26
C THR A 4 -6.09 -17.58 10.99
N TYR A 5 -6.23 -16.67 10.05
CA TYR A 5 -6.80 -17.04 8.77
C TYR A 5 -5.80 -17.89 7.97
N TYR A 6 -6.19 -18.27 6.77
CA TYR A 6 -5.33 -18.96 5.84
C TYR A 6 -4.00 -18.20 5.61
N SER A 7 -4.02 -16.90 5.76
CA SER A 7 -2.91 -16.01 5.43
C SER A 7 -2.86 -14.84 6.43
N THR A 8 -1.68 -14.24 6.58
CA THR A 8 -1.51 -12.99 7.33
C THR A 8 -1.95 -11.76 6.52
N ALA A 9 -2.24 -11.93 5.25
CA ALA A 9 -2.52 -10.81 4.34
C ALA A 9 -3.66 -9.90 4.81
N PRO A 10 -4.81 -10.41 5.27
CA PRO A 10 -5.88 -9.53 5.74
C PRO A 10 -5.46 -8.68 6.93
N ALA A 11 -4.77 -9.28 7.90
CA ALA A 11 -4.30 -8.55 9.08
C ALA A 11 -3.26 -7.50 8.71
N PHE A 12 -2.34 -7.83 7.81
CA PHE A 12 -1.32 -6.91 7.33
C PHE A 12 -1.96 -5.70 6.64
N LYS A 13 -2.87 -5.95 5.71
CA LYS A 13 -3.55 -4.88 4.96
C LYS A 13 -4.35 -3.97 5.90
N ALA A 14 -5.04 -4.55 6.88
CA ALA A 14 -5.80 -3.77 7.86
C ALA A 14 -4.87 -2.94 8.76
N ALA A 15 -3.75 -3.52 9.20
CA ALA A 15 -2.79 -2.80 10.03
C ALA A 15 -2.13 -1.65 9.26
N LEU A 16 -1.80 -1.88 8.00
CA LEU A 16 -1.25 -0.85 7.13
C LEU A 16 -2.25 0.29 6.93
N LEU A 17 -3.52 -0.03 6.70
CA LEU A 17 -4.57 0.97 6.59
C LEU A 17 -4.62 1.87 7.82
N THR A 18 -4.65 1.27 9.00
CA THR A 18 -4.70 2.00 10.28
C THR A 18 -3.46 2.88 10.44
N ALA A 19 -2.28 2.33 10.16
CA ALA A 19 -1.01 3.04 10.32
C ALA A 19 -0.93 4.26 9.39
N LEU A 20 -1.35 4.10 8.13
CA LEU A 20 -1.31 5.20 7.17
C LEU A 20 -2.35 6.26 7.50
N GLN A 21 -3.55 5.86 7.93
CA GLN A 21 -4.57 6.82 8.34
C GLN A 21 -4.16 7.66 9.55
N ALA A 22 -3.27 7.13 10.38
CA ALA A 22 -2.79 7.82 11.58
C ALA A 22 -1.60 8.75 11.30
N ARG A 23 -1.00 8.70 10.11
CA ARG A 23 0.18 9.53 9.82
C ARG A 23 -0.20 10.99 9.62
N THR A 24 0.52 11.88 10.30
CA THR A 24 0.32 13.33 10.17
C THR A 24 0.62 13.81 8.75
N GLY A 25 1.63 13.24 8.10
CA GLY A 25 2.00 13.60 6.72
C GLY A 25 0.96 13.21 5.68
N LEU A 26 0.00 12.37 6.04
CA LEU A 26 -1.11 11.96 5.16
C LEU A 26 -2.43 12.60 5.55
N SER A 27 -2.38 13.67 6.33
CA SER A 27 -3.56 14.45 6.69
C SER A 27 -4.22 15.00 5.42
N GLY A 28 -5.52 14.82 5.29
CA GLY A 28 -6.26 15.25 4.11
C GLY A 28 -6.21 14.29 2.92
N VAL A 29 -5.44 13.21 3.03
CA VAL A 29 -5.37 12.16 2.01
C VAL A 29 -6.34 11.04 2.38
N THR A 30 -7.14 10.59 1.41
CA THR A 30 -8.05 9.46 1.62
C THR A 30 -7.27 8.15 1.50
N VAL A 31 -7.11 7.43 2.61
CA VAL A 31 -6.50 6.09 2.61
C VAL A 31 -7.62 5.07 2.75
N SER A 32 -7.73 4.15 1.81
CA SER A 32 -8.86 3.22 1.77
C SER A 32 -8.43 1.77 1.55
N TYR A 33 -9.22 0.86 2.11
CA TYR A 33 -9.10 -0.59 1.92
C TYR A 33 -9.93 -0.96 0.69
N GLY A 34 -9.35 -0.83 -0.48
CA GLY A 34 -10.06 -0.99 -1.74
C GLY A 34 -10.43 0.38 -2.33
N VAL A 35 -11.14 0.36 -3.45
CA VAL A 35 -11.47 1.59 -4.19
C VAL A 35 -12.37 2.50 -3.34
N PRO A 36 -11.97 3.76 -3.11
CA PRO A 36 -12.79 4.66 -2.30
C PRO A 36 -14.04 5.10 -3.04
N LEU A 37 -15.09 5.40 -2.26
CA LEU A 37 -16.29 6.03 -2.80
C LEU A 37 -16.01 7.50 -3.05
N GLY A 38 -16.69 8.08 -4.03
CA GLY A 38 -16.49 9.46 -4.45
C GLY A 38 -15.24 9.60 -5.31
N GLY A 39 -14.74 10.78 -5.47
CA GLY A 39 -13.55 11.06 -6.26
C GLY A 39 -12.57 11.90 -5.43
N PRO A 40 -11.87 11.32 -4.45
CA PRO A 40 -10.94 12.11 -3.65
C PRO A 40 -9.82 12.67 -4.53
N ARG A 41 -9.38 13.89 -4.21
CA ARG A 41 -8.30 14.54 -4.96
C ARG A 41 -6.96 13.88 -4.71
N GLU A 42 -6.72 13.43 -3.49
CA GLU A 42 -5.52 12.68 -3.12
C GLU A 42 -5.95 11.42 -2.42
N SER A 43 -5.49 10.27 -2.89
CA SER A 43 -5.87 8.99 -2.31
C SER A 43 -4.73 7.99 -2.35
N ILE A 44 -4.74 7.12 -1.36
CA ILE A 44 -3.91 5.92 -1.32
C ILE A 44 -4.88 4.75 -1.20
N THR A 45 -4.88 3.88 -2.21
CA THR A 45 -5.76 2.73 -2.26
C THR A 45 -4.95 1.46 -2.04
N LEU A 46 -5.29 0.71 -1.00
CA LEU A 46 -4.71 -0.62 -0.76
C LEU A 46 -5.54 -1.61 -1.56
N ALA A 47 -4.94 -2.16 -2.61
CA ALA A 47 -5.68 -2.89 -3.63
C ALA A 47 -5.45 -4.40 -3.56
N ASP A 48 -5.09 -5.01 -4.68
CA ASP A 48 -5.02 -6.46 -4.82
C ASP A 48 -3.82 -7.06 -4.10
N ILE A 49 -3.99 -8.28 -3.63
CA ILE A 49 -2.94 -9.06 -3.00
C ILE A 49 -2.73 -10.32 -3.83
N SER A 50 -1.47 -10.61 -4.14
CA SER A 50 -1.09 -11.85 -4.82
C SER A 50 0.16 -12.42 -4.16
N GLY A 51 0.23 -13.74 -4.03
CA GLY A 51 1.37 -14.32 -3.36
C GLY A 51 1.36 -15.84 -3.40
N SER A 52 2.26 -16.43 -2.63
CA SER A 52 2.43 -17.86 -2.55
C SER A 52 2.80 -18.30 -1.13
N GLN A 53 2.54 -19.56 -0.86
CA GLN A 53 2.92 -20.20 0.38
C GLN A 53 3.73 -21.44 0.04
N GLN A 54 4.82 -21.63 0.76
CA GLN A 54 5.69 -22.78 0.56
C GLN A 54 5.85 -23.53 1.88
N PHE A 55 5.96 -24.82 1.79
CA PHE A 55 6.18 -25.67 2.94
C PHE A 55 7.55 -25.35 3.58
N ALA A 56 7.54 -25.01 4.86
CA ALA A 56 8.75 -24.52 5.52
C ALA A 56 9.35 -25.52 6.51
N ALA A 57 8.52 -26.35 7.16
CA ALA A 57 8.98 -27.26 8.17
C ALA A 57 8.03 -28.46 8.28
N LEU A 58 8.60 -29.64 8.57
CA LEU A 58 7.81 -30.87 8.67
C LEU A 58 6.88 -30.87 9.87
N GLY A 59 7.35 -30.45 11.03
CA GLY A 59 6.50 -30.40 12.22
C GLY A 59 5.46 -29.28 12.12
N ALA A 60 4.22 -29.55 12.52
CA ALA A 60 3.14 -28.58 12.56
C ALA A 60 2.76 -27.97 11.19
N LEU A 61 3.24 -28.53 10.09
CA LEU A 61 2.90 -28.11 8.74
C LEU A 61 3.07 -26.59 8.52
N ARG A 62 4.18 -26.04 9.01
CA ARG A 62 4.44 -24.62 8.90
C ARG A 62 4.80 -24.24 7.47
N LYS A 63 4.38 -23.05 7.07
CA LYS A 63 4.59 -22.54 5.74
C LYS A 63 5.26 -21.18 5.79
N ASP A 64 6.08 -20.89 4.78
CA ASP A 64 6.57 -19.54 4.52
C ASP A 64 5.63 -18.90 3.51
N GLU A 65 5.16 -17.71 3.84
CA GLU A 65 4.24 -16.94 3.02
C GLU A 65 4.92 -15.68 2.52
N THR A 66 4.79 -15.41 1.23
CA THR A 66 5.25 -14.17 0.63
C THR A 66 4.17 -13.65 -0.30
N TYR A 67 3.80 -12.39 -0.16
CA TYR A 67 2.81 -11.80 -1.03
C TYR A 67 3.14 -10.34 -1.31
N VAL A 68 2.52 -9.80 -2.36
CA VAL A 68 2.64 -8.41 -2.76
C VAL A 68 1.27 -7.77 -2.69
N LEU A 69 1.19 -6.66 -2.00
CA LEU A 69 0.02 -5.79 -1.97
C LEU A 69 0.23 -4.66 -2.95
N ASP A 70 -0.67 -4.55 -3.92
CA ASP A 70 -0.66 -3.42 -4.85
C ASP A 70 -1.25 -2.20 -4.18
N VAL A 71 -0.57 -1.06 -4.33
CA VAL A 71 -1.00 0.21 -3.77
C VAL A 71 -1.05 1.24 -4.89
N TYR A 72 -2.16 1.94 -4.99
CA TYR A 72 -2.33 3.03 -5.95
C TYR A 72 -2.35 4.37 -5.23
N VAL A 73 -1.45 5.25 -5.62
CA VAL A 73 -1.39 6.62 -5.11
C VAL A 73 -1.88 7.53 -6.22
N SER A 74 -2.99 8.22 -6.00
CA SER A 74 -3.62 9.06 -7.02
C SER A 74 -3.67 10.51 -6.54
N VAL A 75 -3.27 11.43 -7.42
CA VAL A 75 -3.38 12.87 -7.18
C VAL A 75 -4.04 13.51 -8.40
N LEU A 76 -5.15 14.19 -8.14
CA LEU A 76 -5.92 14.89 -9.17
C LEU A 76 -5.95 16.37 -8.83
N ARG A 77 -5.59 17.22 -9.79
CA ARG A 77 -5.64 18.68 -9.62
C ARG A 77 -6.23 19.35 -10.86
N GLU A 78 -6.99 20.40 -10.61
CA GLU A 78 -7.54 21.22 -11.68
C GLU A 78 -6.42 22.03 -12.34
N GLY A 79 -6.61 22.35 -13.61
CA GLY A 79 -5.66 23.11 -14.39
C GLY A 79 -4.51 22.28 -14.91
N ASN A 80 -3.45 22.94 -15.34
CA ASN A 80 -2.30 22.27 -15.95
C ASN A 80 -1.19 22.03 -14.92
N GLN A 81 -1.47 21.21 -13.92
CA GLN A 81 -0.55 20.92 -12.81
C GLN A 81 0.02 19.51 -12.86
N ALA A 82 0.43 19.06 -14.05
CA ALA A 82 0.97 17.70 -14.23
C ALA A 82 2.22 17.45 -13.37
N LYS A 83 3.14 18.42 -13.31
CA LYS A 83 4.36 18.30 -12.51
C LYS A 83 4.03 18.19 -11.03
N GLU A 84 3.13 19.03 -10.54
CA GLU A 84 2.71 19.05 -9.14
C GLU A 84 2.02 17.75 -8.75
N CYS A 85 1.17 17.20 -9.64
CA CYS A 85 0.52 15.90 -9.41
C CYS A 85 1.56 14.78 -9.29
N SER A 86 2.52 14.74 -10.21
CA SER A 86 3.56 13.73 -10.23
C SER A 86 4.43 13.80 -8.97
N GLU A 87 4.92 14.99 -8.64
CA GLU A 87 5.75 15.19 -7.46
C GLU A 87 5.01 14.83 -6.17
N ARG A 88 3.72 15.18 -6.11
CA ARG A 88 2.91 14.85 -4.93
C ARG A 88 2.72 13.35 -4.78
N CYS A 89 2.54 12.60 -5.88
CA CYS A 89 2.46 11.14 -5.83
C CYS A 89 3.71 10.54 -5.19
N PHE A 90 4.89 11.00 -5.58
CA PHE A 90 6.13 10.49 -5.00
C PHE A 90 6.31 10.94 -3.55
N ALA A 91 5.83 12.12 -3.19
CA ALA A 91 5.86 12.57 -1.79
C ALA A 91 4.95 11.69 -0.91
N LEU A 92 3.78 11.31 -1.41
CA LEU A 92 2.89 10.40 -0.68
C LEU A 92 3.50 9.00 -0.58
N ALA A 93 4.19 8.54 -1.62
CA ALA A 93 4.91 7.27 -1.59
C ALA A 93 6.03 7.29 -0.53
N ALA A 94 6.71 8.42 -0.36
CA ALA A 94 7.73 8.57 0.66
C ALA A 94 7.13 8.40 2.07
N GLU A 95 5.92 8.86 2.29
CA GLU A 95 5.22 8.65 3.57
C GLU A 95 4.95 7.17 3.83
N ILE A 96 4.55 6.43 2.77
CA ILE A 96 4.34 4.99 2.88
C ILE A 96 5.65 4.29 3.22
N GLU A 97 6.73 4.64 2.51
CA GLU A 97 8.03 4.02 2.76
C GLU A 97 8.54 4.32 4.16
N ASP A 98 8.36 5.54 4.65
CA ASP A 98 8.77 5.91 5.99
C ASP A 98 8.01 5.09 7.04
N GLU A 99 6.71 4.86 6.85
CA GLU A 99 5.94 4.01 7.74
C GLU A 99 6.48 2.58 7.75
N LEU A 100 6.79 2.03 6.58
CA LEU A 100 7.32 0.67 6.48
C LEU A 100 8.71 0.54 7.12
N ARG A 101 9.53 1.58 7.04
CA ARG A 101 10.87 1.57 7.66
C ARG A 101 10.81 1.68 9.17
N THR A 102 9.85 2.40 9.71
CA THR A 102 9.70 2.59 11.16
C THR A 102 8.84 1.51 11.80
N ASN A 103 8.00 0.83 11.03
CA ASN A 103 7.11 -0.22 11.52
C ASN A 103 7.29 -1.48 10.65
N VAL A 104 8.48 -2.05 10.68
CA VAL A 104 8.94 -3.11 9.76
C VAL A 104 8.05 -4.34 9.79
N THR A 105 7.51 -4.69 10.95
CA THR A 105 6.63 -5.86 11.11
C THR A 105 5.15 -5.51 10.94
N MET A 106 4.85 -4.28 10.62
CA MET A 106 3.50 -3.73 10.54
C MET A 106 2.67 -4.18 11.75
N THR A 107 3.09 -3.70 12.92
CA THR A 107 2.44 -3.98 14.20
C THR A 107 2.37 -5.49 14.52
N GLY A 108 3.42 -6.22 14.11
CA GLY A 108 3.55 -7.64 14.42
C GLY A 108 2.74 -8.57 13.52
N THR A 109 2.19 -8.07 12.40
CA THR A 109 1.39 -8.90 11.49
C THR A 109 2.24 -9.73 10.54
N VAL A 110 3.46 -9.27 10.24
CA VAL A 110 4.39 -9.97 9.34
C VAL A 110 5.80 -9.87 9.89
N ARG A 111 6.71 -10.67 9.32
CA ARG A 111 8.12 -10.62 9.69
C ARG A 111 8.77 -9.35 9.16
N VAL A 112 8.49 -9.01 7.90
CA VAL A 112 9.03 -7.84 7.24
C VAL A 112 8.13 -7.44 6.09
N ALA A 113 8.00 -6.14 5.89
CA ALA A 113 7.31 -5.58 4.74
C ALA A 113 8.17 -4.45 4.16
N GLU A 114 8.24 -4.38 2.83
CA GLU A 114 9.05 -3.38 2.15
C GLU A 114 8.47 -3.02 0.79
N LEU A 115 8.74 -1.78 0.37
CA LEU A 115 8.41 -1.37 -1.00
C LEU A 115 9.39 -2.01 -1.96
N LEU A 116 8.83 -2.57 -3.04
CA LEU A 116 9.62 -3.20 -4.08
C LEU A 116 9.57 -2.42 -5.38
N SER A 117 10.59 -2.59 -6.18
CA SER A 117 10.53 -2.27 -7.59
C SER A 117 9.92 -3.44 -8.37
N PRO A 118 9.28 -3.22 -9.51
CA PRO A 118 9.14 -1.92 -10.17
C PRO A 118 7.99 -1.09 -9.62
N PHE A 119 8.05 0.19 -9.90
CA PHE A 119 6.93 1.10 -9.73
C PHE A 119 6.56 1.67 -11.09
N GLN A 120 5.35 2.19 -11.20
CA GLN A 120 4.88 2.77 -12.46
C GLN A 120 4.06 4.01 -12.18
N LEU A 121 4.38 5.09 -12.88
CA LEU A 121 3.60 6.32 -12.85
C LEU A 121 2.85 6.46 -14.18
N GLU A 122 1.54 6.61 -14.09
CA GLU A 122 0.70 6.89 -15.23
C GLU A 122 0.11 8.29 -15.08
N GLU A 123 0.06 9.04 -16.17
CA GLU A 123 -0.44 10.39 -16.16
C GLU A 123 -1.65 10.51 -17.09
N TYR A 124 -2.67 11.20 -16.62
CA TYR A 124 -3.92 11.41 -17.34
C TYR A 124 -4.21 12.90 -17.45
N ALA A 125 -4.82 13.29 -18.55
CA ALA A 125 -5.14 14.67 -18.84
C ALA A 125 -6.55 14.81 -19.40
N SER A 126 -7.24 15.85 -18.96
CA SER A 126 -8.47 16.32 -19.58
C SER A 126 -8.32 17.80 -19.89
N ASP A 127 -9.35 18.41 -20.46
CA ASP A 127 -9.30 19.84 -20.76
C ASP A 127 -9.21 20.70 -19.51
N GLN A 128 -9.58 20.17 -18.34
CA GLN A 128 -9.73 20.94 -17.11
C GLN A 128 -8.83 20.48 -15.98
N ALA A 129 -8.21 19.31 -16.09
CA ALA A 129 -7.50 18.72 -14.97
C ALA A 129 -6.33 17.84 -15.39
N ARG A 130 -5.46 17.53 -14.44
CA ARG A 130 -4.38 16.56 -14.57
C ARG A 130 -4.46 15.58 -13.42
N GLN A 131 -4.12 14.34 -13.70
CA GLN A 131 -4.09 13.28 -12.69
C GLN A 131 -2.84 12.43 -12.88
N SER A 132 -2.20 12.08 -11.77
CA SER A 132 -1.11 11.11 -11.77
C SER A 132 -1.50 9.94 -10.87
N VAL A 133 -1.22 8.73 -11.32
CA VAL A 133 -1.44 7.51 -10.56
C VAL A 133 -0.13 6.75 -10.48
N LEU A 134 0.39 6.60 -9.27
CA LEU A 134 1.61 5.85 -9.01
C LEU A 134 1.23 4.48 -8.44
N THR A 135 1.65 3.43 -9.13
CA THR A 135 1.43 2.05 -8.69
C THR A 135 2.67 1.54 -7.99
N LEU A 136 2.49 1.03 -6.78
CA LEU A 136 3.56 0.50 -5.95
C LEU A 136 3.24 -0.93 -5.55
N GLY A 137 4.29 -1.72 -5.23
CA GLY A 137 4.12 -3.03 -4.63
C GLY A 137 4.76 -3.06 -3.25
N ILE A 138 4.05 -3.59 -2.27
CA ILE A 138 4.58 -3.83 -0.93
C ILE A 138 4.68 -5.33 -0.75
N GLN A 139 5.91 -5.82 -0.60
CA GLN A 139 6.14 -7.25 -0.35
C GLN A 139 6.17 -7.50 1.14
N ALA A 140 5.41 -8.49 1.59
CA ALA A 140 5.40 -8.92 2.97
C ALA A 140 5.72 -10.42 3.05
N THR A 141 6.43 -10.81 4.10
CA THR A 141 6.88 -12.19 4.30
C THR A 141 6.62 -12.59 5.75
N GLU A 142 6.07 -13.78 5.95
CA GLU A 142 5.83 -14.33 7.28
C GLU A 142 5.86 -15.86 7.25
N ARG A 143 6.08 -16.44 8.41
CA ARG A 143 5.95 -17.90 8.63
C ARG A 143 4.67 -18.16 9.41
N ILE A 144 3.83 -18.96 8.85
CA ILE A 144 2.54 -19.30 9.45
C ILE A 144 2.43 -20.78 9.76
#